data_4346fef1056776eee7c812e12b87877a
#
_entry.id   4346fef1056776eee7c812e12b87877a
#
_cell.length_a   1.000
_cell.length_b   1.000
_cell.length_c   1.000
_cell.angle_alpha   90.00
_cell.angle_beta   90.00
_cell.angle_gamma   90.00
#
_symmetry.space_group_name_H-M   'P 1'
#
loop_
_entity.id
_entity.type
_entity.pdbx_description
1 polymer ?
#
loop_
_entity_poly.entity_id
_entity_poly.type
_entity_poly.pdbx_seq_one_letter_code
_entity_poly.pdbx_strand_id
1 'polypeptide(L)'
;SPTPKLYDDSQIPVYKKLADTLHQYDCKVALQIFHPEYDVPGVGKMIMQAGMARQAAAKAREEGNEQEAAKQTQLAEQITKDAYAKLHHDMQHFVSEATAAQLEEIKTGIAACAKRAESAGIDAIEVHGDRLVGSLCSKVLNHRTDEYGGSFENRTRYALEVVKAIKEAAPDLMIEYKLPIITKNADGSLRGKGGLEAEEG
;
A
#
# COMPACT_ATOMS: atom_id res chain seq x y z
N SER A 1 -11.76 -6.39 5.91
CA SER A 1 -11.71 -7.74 5.34
C SER A 1 -10.26 -8.18 5.24
N PRO A 2 -9.96 -9.45 5.43
CA PRO A 2 -8.60 -9.93 5.28
C PRO A 2 -8.19 -9.82 3.80
N THR A 3 -7.39 -8.82 3.49
CA THR A 3 -6.75 -8.71 2.17
C THR A 3 -5.76 -9.87 2.03
N PRO A 4 -5.73 -10.58 0.89
CA PRO A 4 -4.71 -11.57 0.62
C PRO A 4 -3.31 -10.95 0.76
N LYS A 5 -2.39 -11.68 1.36
CA LYS A 5 -1.04 -11.19 1.69
C LYS A 5 0.00 -12.05 1.00
N LEU A 6 1.03 -11.41 0.45
CA LEU A 6 2.17 -12.09 -0.19
C LEU A 6 3.49 -11.38 0.19
N TYR A 7 3.66 -11.11 1.49
CA TYR A 7 4.84 -10.44 2.03
C TYR A 7 5.92 -11.41 2.52
N ASP A 8 5.60 -12.70 2.61
CA ASP A 8 6.47 -13.74 3.14
C ASP A 8 6.45 -14.98 2.25
N ASP A 9 7.58 -15.68 2.15
CA ASP A 9 7.74 -16.85 1.28
C ASP A 9 6.86 -18.03 1.71
N SER A 10 6.49 -18.13 2.99
CA SER A 10 5.58 -19.15 3.50
C SER A 10 4.18 -19.08 2.86
N GLN A 11 3.85 -17.96 2.23
CA GLN A 11 2.57 -17.75 1.55
C GLN A 11 2.57 -18.25 0.11
N ILE A 12 3.74 -18.48 -0.50
CA ILE A 12 3.87 -18.95 -1.89
C ILE A 12 3.04 -20.21 -2.16
N PRO A 13 3.02 -21.26 -1.30
CA PRO A 13 2.24 -22.47 -1.58
C PRO A 13 0.74 -22.24 -1.74
N VAL A 14 0.18 -21.27 -1.02
CA VAL A 14 -1.26 -20.93 -1.13
C VAL A 14 -1.58 -20.34 -2.50
N TYR A 15 -0.75 -19.40 -2.97
CA TYR A 15 -0.91 -18.79 -4.28
C TYR A 15 -0.59 -19.77 -5.41
N LYS A 16 0.39 -20.66 -5.20
CA LYS A 16 0.67 -21.74 -6.15
C LYS A 16 -0.54 -22.64 -6.33
N LYS A 17 -1.19 -23.05 -5.25
CA LYS A 17 -2.41 -23.85 -5.33
C LYS A 17 -3.52 -23.13 -6.09
N LEU A 18 -3.67 -21.81 -5.90
CA LEU A 18 -4.63 -20.99 -6.65
C LEU A 18 -4.30 -20.99 -8.14
N ALA A 19 -3.05 -20.70 -8.50
CA ALA A 19 -2.59 -20.67 -9.88
C ALA A 19 -2.77 -22.04 -10.56
N ASP A 20 -2.28 -23.11 -9.93
CA ASP A 20 -2.40 -24.48 -10.45
C ASP A 20 -3.86 -24.89 -10.68
N THR A 21 -4.78 -24.45 -9.77
CA THR A 21 -6.21 -24.75 -9.91
C THR A 21 -6.84 -24.05 -11.11
N LEU A 22 -6.50 -22.76 -11.32
CA LEU A 22 -7.05 -21.98 -12.43
C LEU A 22 -6.45 -22.39 -13.78
N HIS A 23 -5.18 -22.73 -13.80
CA HIS A 23 -4.49 -23.23 -15.01
C HIS A 23 -5.08 -24.52 -15.54
N GLN A 24 -5.70 -25.38 -14.70
CA GLN A 24 -6.42 -26.57 -15.16
C GLN A 24 -7.59 -26.24 -16.11
N TYR A 25 -8.09 -25.00 -16.04
CA TYR A 25 -9.19 -24.51 -16.89
C TYR A 25 -8.70 -23.55 -17.98
N ASP A 26 -7.40 -23.58 -18.30
CA ASP A 26 -6.75 -22.69 -19.29
C ASP A 26 -6.94 -21.18 -18.94
N CYS A 27 -7.06 -20.86 -17.67
CA CYS A 27 -7.21 -19.49 -17.19
C CYS A 27 -5.84 -18.92 -16.76
N LYS A 28 -5.54 -17.71 -17.17
CA LYS A 28 -4.41 -16.95 -16.65
C LYS A 28 -4.77 -16.25 -15.34
N VAL A 29 -3.76 -16.06 -14.49
CA VAL A 29 -3.95 -15.46 -13.15
C VAL A 29 -3.12 -14.20 -13.03
N ALA A 30 -3.80 -13.08 -12.77
CA ALA A 30 -3.16 -11.82 -12.44
C ALA A 30 -3.42 -11.46 -10.96
N LEU A 31 -2.40 -10.95 -10.29
CA LEU A 31 -2.52 -10.37 -8.96
C LEU A 31 -2.36 -8.85 -9.03
N GLN A 32 -3.28 -8.12 -8.40
CA GLN A 32 -3.15 -6.68 -8.25
C GLN A 32 -2.29 -6.36 -7.02
N ILE A 33 -1.24 -5.55 -7.21
CA ILE A 33 -0.39 -5.02 -6.14
C ILE A 33 -0.65 -3.53 -5.97
N PHE A 34 -0.82 -3.11 -4.72
CA PHE A 34 -0.91 -1.69 -4.39
C PHE A 34 -0.30 -1.39 -3.02
N HIS A 35 0.07 -0.16 -2.81
CA HIS A 35 0.41 0.39 -1.50
C HIS A 35 -0.55 1.54 -1.18
N PRO A 36 -1.17 1.55 0.01
CA PRO A 36 -2.04 2.65 0.42
C PRO A 36 -1.23 3.92 0.70
N GLU A 37 -1.92 5.05 0.77
CA GLU A 37 -1.35 6.37 0.97
C GLU A 37 -1.20 6.68 2.46
N TYR A 38 -0.53 5.78 3.21
CA TYR A 38 -0.19 6.01 4.62
C TYR A 38 0.98 5.11 5.06
N ASP A 39 1.61 5.48 6.16
CA ASP A 39 2.67 4.70 6.81
C ASP A 39 2.11 3.42 7.43
N VAL A 40 2.01 2.37 6.61
CA VAL A 40 1.46 1.06 7.02
C VAL A 40 2.21 0.46 8.22
N PRO A 41 3.57 0.41 8.23
CA PRO A 41 4.31 -0.11 9.37
C PRO A 41 4.08 0.70 10.65
N GLY A 42 4.11 2.03 10.56
CA GLY A 42 3.93 2.92 11.71
C GLY A 42 2.55 2.79 12.33
N VAL A 43 1.49 2.88 11.53
CA VAL A 43 0.10 2.70 12.01
C VAL A 43 -0.09 1.27 12.55
N GLY A 44 0.43 0.26 11.87
CA GLY A 44 0.36 -1.14 12.30
C GLY A 44 1.01 -1.37 13.66
N LYS A 45 2.18 -0.76 13.91
CA LYS A 45 2.87 -0.80 15.21
C LYS A 45 2.02 -0.20 16.33
N MET A 46 1.39 0.94 16.08
CA MET A 46 0.51 1.58 17.07
C MET A 46 -0.70 0.70 17.40
N ILE A 47 -1.34 0.12 16.39
CA ILE A 47 -2.48 -0.79 16.59
C ILE A 47 -2.07 -2.03 17.40
N MET A 48 -0.88 -2.59 17.12
CA MET A 48 -0.34 -3.71 17.90
C MET A 48 -0.09 -3.32 19.36
N GLN A 49 0.49 -2.15 19.62
CA GLN A 49 0.70 -1.63 20.98
C GLN A 49 -0.63 -1.43 21.73
N ALA A 50 -1.65 -0.90 21.07
CA ALA A 50 -2.99 -0.79 21.65
C ALA A 50 -3.58 -2.17 21.99
N GLY A 51 -3.36 -3.17 21.15
CA GLY A 51 -3.74 -4.56 21.40
C GLY A 51 -3.06 -5.14 22.64
N MET A 52 -1.75 -4.92 22.78
CA MET A 52 -1.00 -5.35 23.95
C MET A 52 -1.50 -4.71 25.25
N ALA A 53 -1.79 -3.41 25.21
CA ALA A 53 -2.36 -2.71 26.36
C ALA A 53 -3.76 -3.25 26.74
N ARG A 54 -4.61 -3.60 25.77
CA ARG A 54 -5.91 -4.25 26.05
C ARG A 54 -5.75 -5.62 26.69
N GLN A 55 -4.77 -6.41 26.24
CA GLN A 55 -4.47 -7.71 26.86
C GLN A 55 -3.95 -7.53 28.29
N ALA A 56 -3.08 -6.54 28.54
CA ALA A 56 -2.63 -6.22 29.90
C ALA A 56 -3.77 -5.78 30.82
N ALA A 57 -4.72 -4.98 30.29
CA ALA A 57 -5.91 -4.58 31.03
C ALA A 57 -6.81 -5.78 31.41
N ALA A 58 -7.01 -6.72 30.46
CA ALA A 58 -7.78 -7.94 30.75
C ALA A 58 -7.12 -8.79 31.83
N LYS A 59 -5.80 -9.01 31.75
CA LYS A 59 -5.04 -9.75 32.75
C LYS A 59 -5.11 -9.09 34.13
N ALA A 60 -4.95 -7.76 34.19
CA ALA A 60 -5.04 -7.03 35.47
C ALA A 60 -6.44 -7.18 36.11
N ARG A 61 -7.53 -7.23 35.32
CA ARG A 61 -8.87 -7.50 35.85
C ARG A 61 -8.99 -8.92 36.42
N GLU A 62 -8.42 -9.92 35.74
CA GLU A 62 -8.40 -11.30 36.24
C GLU A 62 -7.63 -11.43 37.57
N GLU A 63 -6.61 -10.60 37.75
CA GLU A 63 -5.80 -10.52 38.97
C GLU A 63 -6.43 -9.63 40.06
N GLY A 64 -7.60 -9.02 39.82
CA GLY A 64 -8.29 -8.12 40.75
C GLY A 64 -7.65 -6.74 40.87
N ASN A 65 -6.75 -6.35 40.00
CA ASN A 65 -6.06 -5.06 40.00
C ASN A 65 -6.81 -4.05 39.09
N GLU A 66 -7.90 -3.52 39.61
CA GLU A 66 -8.76 -2.58 38.84
C GLU A 66 -8.04 -1.27 38.49
N GLN A 67 -7.10 -0.80 39.31
CA GLN A 67 -6.35 0.43 39.05
C GLN A 67 -5.42 0.24 37.81
N GLU A 68 -4.70 -0.84 37.76
CA GLU A 68 -3.83 -1.15 36.61
C GLU A 68 -4.67 -1.45 35.35
N ALA A 69 -5.79 -2.15 35.49
CA ALA A 69 -6.72 -2.40 34.41
C ALA A 69 -7.26 -1.11 33.78
N ALA A 70 -7.66 -0.14 34.62
CA ALA A 70 -8.12 1.17 34.15
C ALA A 70 -7.02 1.94 33.42
N LYS A 71 -5.80 1.95 33.97
CA LYS A 71 -4.63 2.59 33.34
C LYS A 71 -4.31 2.00 31.98
N GLN A 72 -4.26 0.68 31.85
CA GLN A 72 -3.99 0.01 30.59
C GLN A 72 -5.11 0.21 29.57
N THR A 73 -6.36 0.28 30.01
CA THR A 73 -7.50 0.60 29.14
C THR A 73 -7.35 2.01 28.57
N GLN A 74 -7.07 3.01 29.42
CA GLN A 74 -6.86 4.38 29.00
C GLN A 74 -5.68 4.52 28.02
N LEU A 75 -4.58 3.80 28.28
CA LEU A 75 -3.44 3.76 27.38
C LEU A 75 -3.83 3.21 25.99
N ALA A 76 -4.56 2.10 25.96
CA ALA A 76 -5.02 1.50 24.71
C ALA A 76 -5.95 2.43 23.91
N GLU A 77 -6.85 3.15 24.59
CA GLU A 77 -7.73 4.14 23.98
C GLU A 77 -6.94 5.30 23.39
N GLN A 78 -5.96 5.84 24.13
CA GLN A 78 -5.12 6.92 23.65
C GLN A 78 -4.30 6.51 22.43
N ILE A 79 -3.61 5.36 22.48
CA ILE A 79 -2.83 4.86 21.33
C ILE A 79 -3.75 4.64 20.11
N THR A 80 -4.96 4.12 20.32
CA THR A 80 -5.93 3.92 19.24
C THR A 80 -6.33 5.26 18.62
N LYS A 81 -6.61 6.28 19.43
CA LYS A 81 -6.94 7.63 18.96
C LYS A 81 -5.78 8.24 18.15
N ASP A 82 -4.56 8.09 18.65
CA ASP A 82 -3.36 8.60 17.97
C ASP A 82 -3.10 7.87 16.64
N ALA A 83 -3.32 6.55 16.59
CA ALA A 83 -3.23 5.77 15.36
C ALA A 83 -4.24 6.23 14.30
N TYR A 84 -5.48 6.50 14.69
CA TYR A 84 -6.48 7.06 13.78
C TYR A 84 -6.14 8.48 13.34
N ALA A 85 -5.63 9.33 14.23
CA ALA A 85 -5.20 10.67 13.88
C ALA A 85 -4.05 10.64 12.86
N LYS A 86 -3.04 9.77 13.06
CA LYS A 86 -1.97 9.55 12.10
C LYS A 86 -2.50 9.05 10.77
N LEU A 87 -3.38 8.04 10.78
CA LEU A 87 -3.96 7.51 9.54
C LEU A 87 -4.71 8.60 8.75
N HIS A 88 -5.51 9.42 9.41
CA HIS A 88 -6.23 10.52 8.76
C HIS A 88 -5.30 11.58 8.20
N HIS A 89 -4.23 11.92 8.91
CA HIS A 89 -3.19 12.83 8.43
C HIS A 89 -2.50 12.25 7.20
N ASP A 90 -2.01 11.03 7.29
CA ASP A 90 -1.28 10.35 6.21
C ASP A 90 -2.12 10.26 4.94
N MET A 91 -3.40 9.88 5.04
CA MET A 91 -4.29 9.79 3.87
C MET A 91 -4.42 11.10 3.07
N GLN A 92 -4.08 12.23 3.67
CA GLN A 92 -4.12 13.54 3.03
C GLN A 92 -2.74 14.04 2.60
N HIS A 93 -1.68 13.61 3.29
CA HIS A 93 -0.35 14.22 3.19
C HIS A 93 0.78 13.25 2.83
N PHE A 94 0.57 11.93 2.96
CA PHE A 94 1.63 10.93 2.78
C PHE A 94 2.35 11.04 1.43
N VAL A 95 1.62 11.31 0.35
CA VAL A 95 2.20 11.47 -0.99
C VAL A 95 3.28 12.56 -1.00
N SER A 96 3.05 13.66 -0.28
CA SER A 96 3.98 14.79 -0.22
C SER A 96 5.03 14.65 0.90
N GLU A 97 4.72 13.93 1.97
CA GLU A 97 5.55 13.83 3.17
C GLU A 97 6.40 12.54 3.24
N ALA A 98 6.06 11.50 2.47
CA ALA A 98 6.84 10.27 2.44
C ALA A 98 8.31 10.55 2.08
N THR A 99 9.23 10.05 2.90
CA THR A 99 10.65 10.20 2.64
C THR A 99 11.09 9.35 1.45
N ALA A 100 12.19 9.70 0.80
CA ALA A 100 12.77 8.89 -0.26
C ALA A 100 13.09 7.46 0.23
N ALA A 101 13.51 7.31 1.49
CA ALA A 101 13.77 6.00 2.10
C ALA A 101 12.49 5.16 2.23
N GLN A 102 11.36 5.77 2.62
CA GLN A 102 10.07 5.08 2.66
C GLN A 102 9.59 4.67 1.26
N LEU A 103 9.74 5.53 0.27
CA LEU A 103 9.41 5.21 -1.12
C LEU A 103 10.28 4.06 -1.65
N GLU A 104 11.57 4.04 -1.33
CA GLU A 104 12.50 2.96 -1.69
C GLU A 104 12.12 1.63 -1.02
N GLU A 105 11.78 1.65 0.28
CA GLU A 105 11.30 0.46 1.00
C GLU A 105 10.02 -0.10 0.38
N ILE A 106 9.06 0.77 0.03
CA ILE A 106 7.81 0.36 -0.62
C ILE A 106 8.08 -0.25 -1.99
N LYS A 107 8.92 0.37 -2.81
CA LYS A 107 9.33 -0.14 -4.13
C LYS A 107 9.97 -1.53 -4.03
N THR A 108 10.89 -1.69 -3.08
CA THR A 108 11.56 -2.98 -2.79
C THR A 108 10.55 -4.04 -2.35
N GLY A 109 9.59 -3.67 -1.49
CA GLY A 109 8.51 -4.55 -1.05
C GLY A 109 7.60 -5.01 -2.20
N ILE A 110 7.24 -4.10 -3.10
CA ILE A 110 6.46 -4.41 -4.31
C ILE A 110 7.23 -5.40 -5.23
N ALA A 111 8.50 -5.14 -5.48
CA ALA A 111 9.35 -6.02 -6.28
C ALA A 111 9.49 -7.42 -5.66
N ALA A 112 9.68 -7.51 -4.35
CA ALA A 112 9.74 -8.78 -3.62
C ALA A 112 8.40 -9.55 -3.68
N CYS A 113 7.26 -8.84 -3.61
CA CYS A 113 5.94 -9.43 -3.78
C CYS A 113 5.77 -10.01 -5.20
N ALA A 114 6.19 -9.28 -6.24
CA ALA A 114 6.15 -9.74 -7.62
C ALA A 114 7.01 -11.01 -7.83
N LYS A 115 8.21 -11.06 -7.25
CA LYS A 115 9.06 -12.27 -7.29
C LYS A 115 8.39 -13.48 -6.66
N ARG A 116 7.71 -13.31 -5.53
CA ARG A 116 6.94 -14.40 -4.92
C ARG A 116 5.76 -14.84 -5.79
N ALA A 117 5.07 -13.89 -6.43
CA ALA A 117 3.99 -14.19 -7.35
C ALA A 117 4.48 -15.03 -8.54
N GLU A 118 5.60 -14.66 -9.16
CA GLU A 118 6.26 -15.44 -10.22
C GLU A 118 6.60 -16.86 -9.72
N SER A 119 7.23 -16.98 -8.54
CA SER A 119 7.57 -18.27 -7.94
C SER A 119 6.34 -19.13 -7.62
N ALA A 120 5.18 -18.52 -7.42
CA ALA A 120 3.90 -19.19 -7.24
C ALA A 120 3.21 -19.58 -8.55
N GLY A 121 3.78 -19.27 -9.71
CA GLY A 121 3.18 -19.56 -11.02
C GLY A 121 2.08 -18.58 -11.43
N ILE A 122 2.02 -17.40 -10.83
CA ILE A 122 1.15 -16.31 -11.27
C ILE A 122 1.65 -15.79 -12.62
N ASP A 123 0.74 -15.49 -13.55
CA ASP A 123 1.08 -15.10 -14.93
C ASP A 123 1.33 -13.60 -15.07
N ALA A 124 0.67 -12.76 -14.25
CA ALA A 124 0.75 -11.31 -14.37
C ALA A 124 0.64 -10.60 -13.03
N ILE A 125 1.23 -9.42 -12.97
CA ILE A 125 1.01 -8.42 -11.90
C ILE A 125 0.34 -7.19 -12.51
N GLU A 126 -0.78 -6.78 -11.92
CA GLU A 126 -1.36 -5.46 -12.14
C GLU A 126 -0.84 -4.48 -11.08
N VAL A 127 -0.08 -3.48 -11.50
CA VAL A 127 0.31 -2.35 -10.66
C VAL A 127 -0.86 -1.39 -10.56
N HIS A 128 -1.40 -1.24 -9.35
CA HIS A 128 -2.57 -0.40 -9.11
C HIS A 128 -2.19 1.08 -9.02
N GLY A 129 -2.36 1.79 -10.11
CA GLY A 129 -2.01 3.20 -10.23
C GLY A 129 -2.97 4.18 -9.55
N ASP A 130 -4.07 3.74 -8.90
CA ASP A 130 -5.04 4.62 -8.23
C ASP A 130 -4.68 4.95 -6.76
N ARG A 131 -3.56 4.42 -6.27
CA ARG A 131 -3.07 4.63 -4.90
C ARG A 131 -1.73 5.35 -4.94
N LEU A 132 -0.86 5.11 -3.99
CA LEU A 132 0.40 5.85 -3.83
C LEU A 132 1.13 6.11 -5.16
N VAL A 133 1.28 5.09 -6.01
CA VAL A 133 2.01 5.22 -7.27
C VAL A 133 1.35 6.25 -8.22
N GLY A 134 0.02 6.17 -8.38
CA GLY A 134 -0.72 7.12 -9.21
C GLY A 134 -0.89 8.48 -8.57
N SER A 135 -1.01 8.56 -7.26
CA SER A 135 -1.09 9.83 -6.54
C SER A 135 0.23 10.63 -6.64
N LEU A 136 1.37 9.94 -6.72
CA LEU A 136 2.66 10.58 -7.02
C LEU A 136 2.70 11.16 -8.45
N CYS A 137 1.97 10.57 -9.40
CA CYS A 137 1.86 11.14 -10.76
C CYS A 137 0.96 12.40 -10.82
N SER A 138 0.10 12.60 -9.83
CA SER A 138 -0.93 13.64 -9.85
C SER A 138 -0.39 15.04 -9.57
N LYS A 139 -0.71 16.01 -10.40
CA LYS A 139 -0.52 17.46 -10.11
C LYS A 139 -1.36 17.94 -8.94
N VAL A 140 -2.49 17.27 -8.66
CA VAL A 140 -3.45 17.70 -7.63
C VAL A 140 -3.02 17.23 -6.25
N LEU A 141 -2.41 16.05 -6.14
CA LEU A 141 -2.05 15.43 -4.86
C LEU A 141 -0.56 15.52 -4.53
N ASN A 142 0.29 15.59 -5.56
CA ASN A 142 1.72 15.61 -5.38
C ASN A 142 2.25 17.06 -5.30
N HIS A 143 2.52 17.50 -4.07
CA HIS A 143 3.11 18.82 -3.77
C HIS A 143 4.61 18.73 -3.42
N ARG A 144 5.28 17.63 -3.80
CA ARG A 144 6.70 17.42 -3.54
C ARG A 144 7.57 18.40 -4.33
N THR A 145 8.73 18.71 -3.73
CA THR A 145 9.75 19.59 -4.32
C THR A 145 11.07 18.87 -4.61
N ASP A 146 11.09 17.55 -4.37
CA ASP A 146 12.23 16.68 -4.68
C ASP A 146 12.12 16.06 -6.09
N GLU A 147 12.95 15.04 -6.36
CA GLU A 147 12.99 14.33 -7.65
C GLU A 147 11.72 13.59 -8.02
N TYR A 148 10.74 13.48 -7.13
CA TYR A 148 9.44 12.84 -7.35
C TYR A 148 8.31 13.85 -7.50
N GLY A 149 8.58 15.16 -7.58
CA GLY A 149 7.57 16.21 -7.66
C GLY A 149 7.83 17.28 -8.71
N GLY A 150 6.84 18.12 -8.96
CA GLY A 150 6.92 19.23 -9.92
C GLY A 150 6.67 18.81 -11.36
N SER A 151 7.72 18.60 -12.16
CA SER A 151 7.58 18.29 -13.59
C SER A 151 6.89 16.95 -13.86
N PHE A 152 6.41 16.75 -15.06
CA PHE A 152 5.81 15.47 -15.49
C PHE A 152 6.79 14.30 -15.31
N GLU A 153 8.04 14.49 -15.74
CA GLU A 153 9.09 13.49 -15.64
C GLU A 153 9.37 13.10 -14.19
N ASN A 154 9.38 14.06 -13.29
CA ASN A 154 9.60 13.79 -11.86
C ASN A 154 8.41 13.06 -11.24
N ARG A 155 7.19 13.52 -11.52
CA ARG A 155 5.97 12.90 -10.98
C ARG A 155 5.77 11.47 -11.46
N THR A 156 6.17 11.14 -12.69
CA THR A 156 6.08 9.79 -13.25
C THR A 156 7.27 8.89 -12.92
N ARG A 157 8.37 9.46 -12.45
CA ARG A 157 9.61 8.76 -12.11
C ARG A 157 9.37 7.55 -11.21
N TYR A 158 8.65 7.71 -10.11
CA TYR A 158 8.42 6.63 -9.16
C TYR A 158 7.63 5.46 -9.78
N ALA A 159 6.63 5.75 -10.60
CA ALA A 159 5.87 4.72 -11.32
C ALA A 159 6.77 3.89 -12.24
N LEU A 160 7.65 4.55 -12.99
CA LEU A 160 8.61 3.88 -13.87
C LEU A 160 9.64 3.05 -13.08
N GLU A 161 10.12 3.56 -11.94
CA GLU A 161 11.04 2.84 -11.06
C GLU A 161 10.39 1.58 -10.46
N VAL A 162 9.10 1.66 -10.06
CA VAL A 162 8.35 0.50 -9.56
C VAL A 162 8.21 -0.57 -10.64
N VAL A 163 7.81 -0.20 -11.86
CA VAL A 163 7.70 -1.14 -12.99
C VAL A 163 9.05 -1.77 -13.30
N LYS A 164 10.12 -0.98 -13.33
CA LYS A 164 11.49 -1.46 -13.55
C LYS A 164 11.92 -2.46 -12.47
N ALA A 165 11.70 -2.12 -11.20
CA ALA A 165 12.05 -2.99 -10.08
C ALA A 165 11.29 -4.33 -10.11
N ILE A 166 10.00 -4.33 -10.49
CA ILE A 166 9.23 -5.55 -10.72
C ILE A 166 9.86 -6.37 -11.84
N LYS A 167 10.18 -5.74 -12.98
CA LYS A 167 10.74 -6.43 -14.14
C LYS A 167 12.12 -7.03 -13.89
N GLU A 168 12.93 -6.38 -13.07
CA GLU A 168 14.23 -6.89 -12.63
C GLU A 168 14.09 -8.08 -11.66
N ALA A 169 13.12 -8.02 -10.74
CA ALA A 169 12.90 -9.08 -9.74
C ALA A 169 12.16 -10.29 -10.28
N ALA A 170 11.28 -10.12 -11.26
CA ALA A 170 10.40 -11.12 -11.86
C ALA A 170 10.35 -10.95 -13.39
N PRO A 171 11.42 -11.34 -14.11
CA PRO A 171 11.59 -11.04 -15.55
C PRO A 171 10.56 -11.72 -16.44
N ASP A 172 10.02 -12.87 -16.06
CA ASP A 172 9.06 -13.65 -16.83
C ASP A 172 7.61 -13.24 -16.57
N LEU A 173 7.37 -12.44 -15.52
CA LEU A 173 6.05 -12.00 -15.15
C LEU A 173 5.54 -10.91 -16.11
N MET A 174 4.31 -11.04 -16.60
CA MET A 174 3.65 -9.97 -17.33
C MET A 174 3.31 -8.84 -16.38
N ILE A 175 3.53 -7.60 -16.81
CA ILE A 175 3.19 -6.41 -16.03
C ILE A 175 2.05 -5.68 -16.73
N GLU A 176 0.96 -5.49 -16.01
CA GLU A 176 -0.14 -4.61 -16.36
C GLU A 176 -0.09 -3.38 -15.47
N TYR A 177 -0.23 -2.19 -16.02
CA TYR A 177 -0.28 -0.95 -15.27
C TYR A 177 -1.67 -0.33 -15.39
N LYS A 178 -2.41 -0.27 -14.28
CA LYS A 178 -3.68 0.43 -14.24
C LYS A 178 -3.44 1.92 -14.19
N LEU A 179 -3.52 2.58 -15.34
CA LEU A 179 -3.28 4.01 -15.50
C LEU A 179 -4.53 4.82 -15.15
N PRO A 180 -4.52 5.56 -14.04
CA PRO A 180 -5.62 6.47 -13.70
C PRO A 180 -5.48 7.77 -14.47
N ILE A 181 -6.56 8.19 -15.12
CA ILE A 181 -6.64 9.46 -15.84
C ILE A 181 -7.68 10.36 -15.17
N ILE A 182 -7.27 11.57 -14.79
CA ILE A 182 -8.14 12.62 -14.29
C ILE A 182 -8.91 13.21 -15.47
N THR A 183 -10.23 13.19 -15.39
CA THR A 183 -11.13 13.77 -16.41
C THR A 183 -11.82 15.02 -15.88
N LYS A 184 -12.51 15.74 -16.75
CA LYS A 184 -13.29 16.92 -16.40
C LYS A 184 -14.79 16.62 -16.49
N ASN A 185 -15.54 17.16 -15.55
CA ASN A 185 -16.99 17.21 -15.61
C ASN A 185 -17.45 18.26 -16.68
N ALA A 186 -18.73 18.26 -17.02
CA ALA A 186 -19.30 19.23 -17.98
C ALA A 186 -19.12 20.70 -17.54
N ASP A 187 -19.01 20.96 -16.25
CA ASP A 187 -18.75 22.28 -15.67
C ASP A 187 -17.26 22.66 -15.60
N GLY A 188 -16.37 21.82 -16.13
CA GLY A 188 -14.93 22.01 -16.12
C GLY A 188 -14.22 21.61 -14.82
N SER A 189 -14.95 21.23 -13.78
CA SER A 189 -14.35 20.71 -12.54
C SER A 189 -13.68 19.36 -12.76
N LEU A 190 -12.61 19.09 -11.99
CA LEU A 190 -11.89 17.82 -12.09
C LEU A 190 -12.73 16.65 -11.56
N ARG A 191 -12.73 15.55 -12.31
CA ARG A 191 -13.30 14.27 -11.91
C ARG A 191 -12.16 13.32 -11.51
N GLY A 192 -11.94 13.19 -10.22
CA GLY A 192 -10.81 12.46 -9.67
C GLY A 192 -9.67 13.40 -9.25
N LYS A 193 -8.71 12.84 -8.50
CA LYS A 193 -7.56 13.59 -7.99
C LYS A 193 -6.23 12.85 -8.19
N GLY A 194 -6.25 11.52 -8.23
CA GLY A 194 -5.08 10.68 -8.46
C GLY A 194 -4.84 10.41 -9.93
N GLY A 195 -3.58 10.27 -10.32
CA GLY A 195 -3.20 9.96 -11.69
C GLY A 195 -2.82 11.15 -12.55
N LEU A 196 -2.72 10.91 -13.86
CA LEU A 196 -2.34 11.90 -14.87
C LEU A 196 -3.56 12.68 -15.38
N GLU A 197 -3.35 13.90 -15.85
CA GLU A 197 -4.35 14.61 -16.65
C GLU A 197 -4.45 14.00 -18.06
N ALA A 198 -5.59 14.18 -18.74
CA ALA A 198 -5.84 13.56 -20.04
C ALA A 198 -4.83 13.96 -21.12
N GLU A 199 -4.26 15.15 -20.99
CA GLU A 199 -3.23 15.68 -21.90
C GLU A 199 -1.83 15.11 -21.63
N GLU A 200 -1.63 14.39 -20.52
CA GLU A 200 -0.36 13.80 -20.08
C GLU A 200 -0.31 12.27 -20.28
N GLY A 201 -1.47 11.62 -20.52
CA GLY A 201 -1.63 10.17 -20.62
C GLY A 201 -1.48 9.57 -22.02
#